data_289b78dc5fbafa4a1c22b644eb0d9e01
#
_entry.id   289b78dc5fbafa4a1c22b644eb0d9e01
#
_cell.length_a   1.000
_cell.length_b   1.000
_cell.length_c   1.000
_cell.angle_alpha   90.00
_cell.angle_beta   90.00
_cell.angle_gamma   90.00
#
_symmetry.space_group_name_H-M   'P 1'
#
loop_
_entity.id
_entity.type
_entity.pdbx_description
1 polymer ?
#
loop_
_entity_poly.entity_id
_entity_poly.type
_entity_poly.pdbx_seq_one_letter_code
_entity_poly.pdbx_strand_id
1 'polypeptide(L)'
;MAGTVFFSVSMSLDGCIAPEGRMGDPQWSAQWMELQQWIFPQRFFRENLKLGEGGEEGRENDIARETHLRTGASVMGKRMFDAGEQAWPQEAPFRRRRHRRRADRGRDPAATSRC
;
A
#
# COMPACT_ATOMS: atom_id res chain seq x y z
N MET A 1 20.24 -7.52 -16.69
CA MET A 1 18.89 -8.13 -16.52
C MET A 1 17.87 -7.04 -16.43
N ALA A 2 16.84 -7.14 -17.26
CA ALA A 2 15.70 -6.22 -17.20
C ALA A 2 14.75 -6.64 -16.07
N GLY A 3 14.43 -5.72 -15.17
CA GLY A 3 13.40 -5.92 -14.17
C GLY A 3 12.02 -5.57 -14.72
N THR A 4 10.98 -6.17 -14.14
CA THR A 4 9.59 -5.84 -14.44
C THR A 4 9.07 -4.87 -13.39
N VAL A 5 8.46 -3.78 -13.83
CA VAL A 5 7.75 -2.86 -12.94
C VAL A 5 6.26 -3.20 -13.00
N PHE A 6 5.66 -3.40 -11.85
CA PHE A 6 4.21 -3.62 -11.73
C PHE A 6 3.65 -2.82 -10.55
N PHE A 7 2.36 -2.69 -10.50
CA PHE A 7 1.65 -2.17 -9.33
C PHE A 7 0.48 -3.08 -8.98
N SER A 8 0.14 -3.10 -7.72
CA SER A 8 -1.02 -3.81 -7.19
C SER A 8 -1.78 -2.86 -6.29
N VAL A 9 -3.05 -2.67 -6.57
CA VAL A 9 -3.92 -1.74 -5.84
C VAL A 9 -5.26 -2.37 -5.57
N SER A 10 -5.88 -2.00 -4.46
CA SER A 10 -7.29 -2.28 -4.22
C SER A 10 -8.13 -1.26 -4.98
N MET A 11 -9.21 -1.71 -5.56
CA MET A 11 -10.11 -0.88 -6.36
C MET A 11 -11.56 -1.16 -5.98
N SER A 12 -12.34 -0.11 -5.89
CA SER A 12 -13.79 -0.23 -5.69
C SER A 12 -14.49 -0.74 -6.95
N LEU A 13 -15.75 -1.16 -6.81
CA LEU A 13 -16.53 -1.69 -7.95
C LEU A 13 -16.76 -0.66 -9.07
N ASP A 14 -16.74 0.61 -8.72
CA ASP A 14 -16.87 1.73 -9.66
C ASP A 14 -15.51 2.25 -10.19
N GLY A 15 -14.42 1.56 -9.88
CA GLY A 15 -13.11 1.79 -10.47
C GLY A 15 -12.22 2.78 -9.74
N CYS A 16 -12.52 3.13 -8.48
CA CYS A 16 -11.73 4.07 -7.69
C CYS A 16 -10.67 3.36 -6.85
N ILE A 17 -9.44 3.86 -6.86
CA ILE A 17 -8.31 3.32 -6.10
C ILE A 17 -7.95 4.14 -4.86
N ALA A 18 -8.50 5.33 -4.73
CA ALA A 18 -8.31 6.21 -3.59
C ALA A 18 -9.52 7.12 -3.41
N PRO A 19 -9.81 7.54 -2.17
CA PRO A 19 -10.84 8.54 -1.91
C PRO A 19 -10.49 9.92 -2.48
N GLU A 20 -11.48 10.74 -2.70
CA GLU A 20 -11.27 12.16 -2.95
C GLU A 20 -10.80 12.87 -1.69
N GLY A 21 -10.00 13.93 -1.87
CA GLY A 21 -9.53 14.75 -0.79
C GLY A 21 -8.05 14.57 -0.49
N ARG A 22 -7.67 14.95 0.71
CA ARG A 22 -6.26 14.99 1.12
C ARG A 22 -5.90 13.72 1.90
N MET A 23 -4.87 13.05 1.45
CA MET A 23 -4.30 11.92 2.18
C MET A 23 -3.93 12.34 3.62
N GLY A 24 -4.39 11.58 4.59
CA GLY A 24 -4.16 11.83 6.01
C GLY A 24 -5.32 12.53 6.73
N ASP A 25 -6.30 13.07 6.00
CA ASP A 25 -7.53 13.53 6.64
C ASP A 25 -8.32 12.34 7.21
N PRO A 26 -9.02 12.48 8.35
CA PRO A 26 -9.72 11.36 8.99
C PRO A 26 -10.75 10.68 8.06
N GLN A 27 -11.50 11.46 7.30
CA GLN A 27 -12.49 10.93 6.36
C GLN A 27 -11.82 10.18 5.21
N TRP A 28 -10.75 10.72 4.65
CA TRP A 28 -9.96 10.07 3.61
C TRP A 28 -9.41 8.72 4.11
N SER A 29 -8.84 8.74 5.31
CA SER A 29 -8.25 7.55 5.91
C SER A 29 -9.29 6.46 6.18
N ALA A 30 -10.47 6.82 6.67
CA ALA A 30 -11.56 5.89 6.91
C ALA A 30 -12.04 5.20 5.61
N GLN A 31 -12.26 5.97 4.56
CA GLN A 31 -12.67 5.45 3.25
C GLN A 31 -11.57 4.59 2.61
N TRP A 32 -10.32 4.99 2.74
CA TRP A 32 -9.21 4.20 2.23
C TRP A 32 -9.08 2.86 2.97
N MET A 33 -9.28 2.86 4.29
CA MET A 33 -9.28 1.65 5.10
C MET A 33 -10.40 0.68 4.71
N GLU A 34 -11.59 1.18 4.37
CA GLU A 34 -12.67 0.34 3.85
C GLU A 34 -12.26 -0.41 2.59
N LEU A 35 -11.57 0.26 1.68
CA LEU A 35 -11.06 -0.35 0.45
C LEU A 35 -10.04 -1.46 0.72
N GLN A 36 -9.33 -1.39 1.85
CA GLN A 36 -8.31 -2.36 2.24
C GLN A 36 -8.82 -3.48 3.14
N GLN A 37 -10.09 -3.49 3.52
CA GLN A 37 -10.63 -4.46 4.49
C GLN A 37 -10.45 -5.92 4.09
N TRP A 38 -10.40 -6.21 2.81
CA TRP A 38 -10.21 -7.57 2.30
C TRP A 38 -8.87 -8.19 2.70
N ILE A 39 -7.81 -7.38 2.83
CA ILE A 39 -6.47 -7.88 3.10
C ILE A 39 -6.17 -8.10 4.59
N PHE A 40 -6.81 -7.34 5.47
CA PHE A 40 -6.52 -7.38 6.90
C PHE A 40 -6.75 -8.75 7.55
N PRO A 41 -7.81 -9.51 7.23
CA PRO A 41 -8.01 -10.82 7.80
C PRO A 41 -7.10 -11.90 7.20
N GLN A 42 -6.39 -11.62 6.12
CA GLN A 42 -5.57 -12.62 5.44
C GLN A 42 -4.39 -13.04 6.30
N ARG A 43 -4.15 -14.34 6.39
CA ARG A 43 -3.08 -14.92 7.20
C ARG A 43 -1.71 -14.36 6.85
N PHE A 44 -1.40 -14.31 5.57
CA PHE A 44 -0.13 -13.77 5.09
C PHE A 44 0.10 -12.32 5.55
N PHE A 45 -0.92 -11.47 5.43
CA PHE A 45 -0.82 -10.08 5.85
C PHE A 45 -0.59 -9.95 7.36
N ARG A 46 -1.32 -10.74 8.16
CA ARG A 46 -1.17 -10.75 9.62
C ARG A 46 0.23 -11.20 10.05
N GLU A 47 0.76 -12.23 9.42
CA GLU A 47 2.11 -12.73 9.68
C GLU A 47 3.18 -11.71 9.28
N ASN A 48 3.02 -11.09 8.12
CA ASN A 48 3.97 -10.10 7.60
C ASN A 48 4.07 -8.84 8.48
N LEU A 49 2.97 -8.40 9.04
CA LEU A 49 2.92 -7.27 9.96
C LEU A 49 3.04 -7.66 11.44
N LYS A 50 3.24 -8.94 11.74
CA LYS A 50 3.36 -9.44 13.12
C LYS A 50 2.14 -9.08 13.99
N LEU A 51 0.94 -9.17 13.42
CA LEU A 51 -0.32 -8.87 14.08
C LEU A 51 -0.89 -10.04 14.91
N GLY A 52 -0.17 -11.16 14.96
CA GLY A 52 -0.57 -12.37 15.67
C GLY A 52 -0.78 -13.55 14.74
N GLU A 53 -1.03 -14.70 15.34
CA GLU A 53 -1.28 -15.97 14.64
C GLU A 53 -2.71 -16.01 14.08
N GLY A 54 -2.91 -16.88 13.10
CA GLY A 54 -4.20 -17.10 12.49
C GLY A 54 -4.47 -16.16 11.31
N GLY A 55 -5.69 -16.18 10.83
CA GLY A 55 -6.15 -15.44 9.67
C GLY A 55 -6.76 -16.34 8.63
N GLU A 56 -7.40 -15.73 7.65
CA GLU A 56 -8.05 -16.44 6.55
C GLU A 56 -7.01 -16.94 5.54
N GLU A 57 -7.23 -18.15 5.06
CA GLU A 57 -6.50 -18.76 3.96
C GLU A 57 -7.46 -18.95 2.79
N GLY A 58 -7.00 -18.69 1.60
CA GLY A 58 -7.79 -18.83 0.38
C GLY A 58 -7.14 -18.06 -0.76
N ARG A 59 -7.92 -17.79 -1.79
CA ARG A 59 -7.43 -17.14 -2.98
C ARG A 59 -6.89 -15.73 -2.71
N GLU A 60 -7.56 -14.96 -1.87
CA GLU A 60 -7.15 -13.61 -1.48
C GLU A 60 -5.81 -13.63 -0.74
N ASN A 61 -5.64 -14.59 0.16
CA ASN A 61 -4.37 -14.80 0.84
C ASN A 61 -3.25 -15.18 -0.12
N ASP A 62 -3.53 -16.04 -1.09
CA ASP A 62 -2.57 -16.47 -2.11
C ASP A 62 -2.15 -15.30 -3.01
N ILE A 63 -3.09 -14.45 -3.41
CA ILE A 63 -2.82 -13.23 -4.20
C ILE A 63 -1.92 -12.27 -3.43
N ALA A 64 -2.22 -12.03 -2.17
CA ALA A 64 -1.42 -11.13 -1.31
C ALA A 64 0.01 -11.66 -1.16
N ARG A 65 0.16 -12.96 -0.91
CA ARG A 65 1.46 -13.62 -0.78
C ARG A 65 2.24 -13.62 -2.08
N GLU A 66 1.63 -13.97 -3.19
CA GLU A 66 2.27 -13.98 -4.51
C GLU A 66 2.77 -12.59 -4.90
N THR A 67 1.96 -11.57 -4.71
CA THR A 67 2.34 -10.17 -4.97
C THR A 67 3.57 -9.78 -4.16
N HIS A 68 3.60 -10.13 -2.87
CA HIS A 68 4.74 -9.85 -2.01
C HIS A 68 6.01 -10.61 -2.45
N LEU A 69 5.89 -11.89 -2.77
CA LEU A 69 7.03 -12.72 -3.18
C LEU A 69 7.63 -12.29 -4.52
N ARG A 70 6.83 -11.74 -5.41
CA ARG A 70 7.29 -11.17 -6.68
C ARG A 70 8.01 -9.84 -6.52
N THR A 71 7.80 -9.16 -5.40
CA THR A 71 8.33 -7.83 -5.16
C THR A 71 9.76 -7.90 -4.63
N GLY A 72 10.71 -7.47 -5.42
CA GLY A 72 12.11 -7.33 -5.00
C GLY A 72 12.40 -5.99 -4.33
N ALA A 73 11.73 -4.93 -4.79
CA ALA A 73 11.82 -3.59 -4.22
C ALA A 73 10.52 -2.83 -4.43
N SER A 74 10.19 -1.95 -3.49
CA SER A 74 9.00 -1.11 -3.57
C SER A 74 9.38 0.35 -3.77
N VAL A 75 8.68 1.01 -4.70
CA VAL A 75 8.80 2.44 -4.96
C VAL A 75 7.51 3.11 -4.52
N MET A 76 7.60 4.12 -3.70
CA MET A 76 6.43 4.87 -3.25
C MET A 76 6.72 6.37 -3.17
N GLY A 77 5.68 7.16 -3.29
CA GLY A 77 5.75 8.61 -3.14
C GLY A 77 6.04 9.03 -1.71
N LYS A 78 6.66 10.21 -1.55
CA LYS A 78 7.03 10.75 -0.23
C LYS A 78 5.85 10.85 0.74
N ARG A 79 4.68 11.33 0.27
CA ARG A 79 3.49 11.47 1.12
C ARG A 79 3.00 10.13 1.66
N MET A 80 3.01 9.11 0.81
CA MET A 80 2.63 7.76 1.20
C MET A 80 3.62 7.17 2.20
N PHE A 81 4.90 7.40 1.98
CA PHE A 81 5.96 7.00 2.91
C PHE A 81 5.78 7.66 4.28
N ASP A 82 5.64 8.99 4.30
CA ASP A 82 5.51 9.75 5.54
C ASP A 82 4.25 9.36 6.33
N ALA A 83 3.14 9.09 5.64
CA ALA A 83 1.90 8.63 6.27
C ALA A 83 2.01 7.22 6.87
N GLY A 84 2.77 6.34 6.24
CA GLY A 84 2.97 4.96 6.69
C GLY A 84 4.04 4.80 7.75
N GLU A 85 5.04 5.67 7.78
CA GLU A 85 6.23 5.52 8.61
C GLU A 85 5.91 5.44 10.13
N GLN A 86 4.90 6.17 10.57
CA GLN A 86 4.47 6.17 11.98
C GLN A 86 3.76 4.87 12.39
N ALA A 87 3.15 4.19 11.42
CA ALA A 87 2.37 2.97 11.66
C ALA A 87 3.17 1.69 11.40
N TRP A 88 4.37 1.80 10.83
CA TRP A 88 5.16 0.62 10.50
C TRP A 88 5.89 0.07 11.72
N PRO A 89 5.99 -1.28 11.83
CA PRO A 89 6.85 -1.91 12.83
C PRO A 89 8.31 -1.52 12.59
N GLN A 90 9.16 -1.75 13.58
CA GLN A 90 10.59 -1.44 13.50
C GLN A 90 11.29 -2.06 12.30
N GLU A 91 10.86 -3.24 11.87
CA GLU A 91 11.23 -3.81 10.58
C GLU A 91 10.21 -3.36 9.54
N ALA A 92 10.68 -2.67 8.50
CA ALA A 92 9.81 -2.27 7.41
C ALA A 92 9.14 -3.50 6.76
N PRO A 93 7.82 -3.47 6.55
CA PRO A 93 7.08 -4.60 5.97
C PRO A 93 7.44 -4.88 4.50
N PHE A 94 8.26 -4.03 3.90
CA PHE A 94 8.69 -4.13 2.51
C PHE A 94 10.13 -4.63 2.42
N ARG A 95 10.37 -5.63 1.57
CA ARG A 95 11.72 -6.11 1.30
C ARG A 95 12.57 -5.01 0.65
N ARG A 96 13.64 -4.73 1.30
CA ARG A 96 14.90 -4.00 1.02
C ARG A 96 15.04 -3.24 -0.30
N ARG A 97 15.25 -2.04 -0.20
CA ARG A 97 16.15 -0.94 -0.52
C ARG A 97 15.36 0.34 -0.61
N ARG A 98 15.48 1.13 0.43
CA ARG A 98 15.04 2.53 0.39
C ARG A 98 16.01 3.30 -0.50
N HIS A 99 15.72 3.43 -1.76
CA HIS A 99 16.28 4.53 -2.54
C HIS A 99 15.39 5.75 -2.29
N ARG A 100 15.78 6.58 -1.33
CA ARG A 100 15.31 7.95 -1.28
C ARG A 100 15.79 8.66 -2.55
N ARG A 101 15.03 8.67 -3.59
CA ARG A 101 15.14 9.75 -4.55
C ARG A 101 14.53 10.98 -3.87
N ARG A 102 15.37 11.94 -3.51
CA ARG A 102 14.96 13.30 -3.28
C ARG A 102 14.25 13.76 -4.55
N ALA A 103 12.92 13.73 -4.55
CA ALA A 103 12.16 14.41 -5.56
C ALA A 103 12.38 15.90 -5.30
N ASP A 104 13.16 16.49 -6.18
CA ASP A 104 13.36 17.93 -6.21
C ASP A 104 12.03 18.62 -6.49
N ARG A 105 11.84 19.75 -5.88
CA ARG A 105 10.60 20.51 -5.78
C ARG A 105 10.11 20.91 -7.16
N GLY A 106 9.11 20.23 -7.67
CA GLY A 106 8.23 20.72 -8.72
C GLY A 106 6.84 20.85 -8.11
N ARG A 107 6.41 22.06 -7.82
CA ARG A 107 5.01 22.38 -7.57
C ARG A 107 4.22 21.99 -8.79
N ASP A 108 3.33 21.05 -8.64
CA ASP A 108 2.24 20.89 -9.58
C ASP A 108 0.92 21.04 -8.82
N PRO A 109 0.19 22.14 -9.03
CA PRO A 109 -1.15 22.30 -8.50
C PRO A 109 -2.12 21.61 -9.45
N ALA A 110 -2.95 20.75 -8.91
CA ALA A 110 -4.09 20.14 -9.56
C ALA A 110 -3.83 18.92 -10.43
N ALA A 111 -3.57 17.79 -9.79
CA ALA A 111 -4.10 16.54 -10.29
C ALA A 111 -5.46 16.31 -9.60
N THR A 112 -6.52 16.80 -10.21
CA THR A 112 -7.87 16.40 -9.88
C THR A 112 -8.05 14.97 -10.38
N SER A 113 -7.74 13.99 -9.56
CA SER A 113 -8.23 12.65 -9.81
C SER A 113 -9.73 12.66 -9.51
N ARG A 114 -10.51 12.68 -10.54
CA ARG A 114 -11.95 12.42 -10.42
C ARG A 114 -12.12 10.93 -10.17
N CYS A 115 -12.50 10.60 -9.00
CA CYS A 115 -13.34 9.46 -8.71
C CYS A 115 -14.75 9.93 -8.48
#